data_0d9fa0bd6bdca5d2a3baa234f10d94d6
#
_entry.id   0d9fa0bd6bdca5d2a3baa234f10d94d6
#
_cell.length_a   1.000
_cell.length_b   1.000
_cell.length_c   1.000
_cell.angle_alpha   90.00
_cell.angle_beta   90.00
_cell.angle_gamma   90.00
#
_symmetry.space_group_name_H-M   'P 1'
#
loop_
_entity.id
_entity.type
_entity.pdbx_description
1 polymer ?
#
loop_
_entity_poly.entity_id
_entity_poly.type
_entity_poly.pdbx_seq_one_letter_code
_entity_poly.pdbx_strand_id
1 'polypeptide(L)'
;CKKVSFKIPETYFLTEKDGVSYLGMEFIDGVSGRTLKLKHIKDKKHLANNIINCFIDMQSVHNDKFGAFDNPNYNSWKAYYKEFFEKIYTFANGKYNNGELNKKIFKALNLIKINFDEIFDNVENIPCLSHGDFWTPNMIFDTEKSEIAGVIDPFNTRFVEPEYELFCLTLGLGEKLKLYKQYKKRVNVSKYCDLKVELYALCNEIDWWMRLGEIDTISYIKMRSRKLIRQIKKAKLKR
;
A
#
# COMPACT_ATOMS: atom_id res chain seq x y z
N CYS A 1 2.59 -23.68 -5.01
CA CYS A 1 2.38 -22.30 -4.56
C CYS A 1 2.02 -22.28 -3.09
N LYS A 2 2.70 -21.47 -2.28
CA LYS A 2 2.31 -21.21 -0.91
C LYS A 2 0.98 -20.41 -0.94
N LYS A 3 -0.05 -20.92 -0.25
CA LYS A 3 -1.32 -20.20 -0.10
C LYS A 3 -1.23 -19.27 1.11
N VAL A 4 -1.88 -18.11 1.03
CA VAL A 4 -2.07 -17.24 2.20
C VAL A 4 -3.00 -17.89 3.22
N SER A 5 -2.84 -17.57 4.50
CA SER A 5 -3.64 -18.17 5.60
C SER A 5 -5.05 -17.58 5.74
N PHE A 6 -5.32 -16.44 5.13
CA PHE A 6 -6.62 -15.80 5.15
C PHE A 6 -7.46 -16.16 3.92
N LYS A 7 -8.77 -16.09 4.08
CA LYS A 7 -9.72 -16.41 3.02
C LYS A 7 -9.73 -15.31 1.93
N ILE A 8 -9.70 -15.75 0.68
CA ILE A 8 -9.96 -14.94 -0.52
C ILE A 8 -11.21 -15.52 -1.17
N PRO A 9 -12.16 -14.70 -1.67
CA PRO A 9 -13.37 -15.23 -2.30
C PRO A 9 -13.01 -16.08 -3.52
N GLU A 10 -13.67 -17.22 -3.66
CA GLU A 10 -13.58 -18.01 -4.88
C GLU A 10 -14.28 -17.27 -6.03
N THR A 11 -13.66 -17.22 -7.20
CA THR A 11 -14.27 -16.67 -8.41
C THR A 11 -15.06 -17.78 -9.12
N TYR A 12 -16.38 -17.58 -9.29
CA TYR A 12 -17.23 -18.54 -9.94
C TYR A 12 -17.28 -18.33 -11.46
N PHE A 13 -17.37 -17.07 -11.90
CA PHE A 13 -17.37 -16.72 -13.30
C PHE A 13 -16.95 -15.26 -13.54
N LEU A 14 -16.44 -15.03 -14.74
CA LEU A 14 -16.29 -13.71 -15.33
C LEU A 14 -16.98 -13.74 -16.70
N THR A 15 -17.91 -12.84 -16.94
CA THR A 15 -18.63 -12.76 -18.22
C THR A 15 -18.87 -11.30 -18.62
N GLU A 16 -19.18 -11.09 -19.88
CA GLU A 16 -19.55 -9.78 -20.42
C GLU A 16 -20.94 -9.86 -21.06
N LYS A 17 -21.79 -8.89 -20.80
CA LYS A 17 -23.09 -8.74 -21.43
C LYS A 17 -23.36 -7.25 -21.67
N ASP A 18 -23.72 -6.89 -22.90
CA ASP A 18 -24.07 -5.53 -23.31
C ASP A 18 -22.95 -4.50 -22.99
N GLY A 19 -21.67 -4.90 -23.14
CA GLY A 19 -20.50 -4.07 -22.83
C GLY A 19 -20.21 -3.88 -21.34
N VAL A 20 -20.91 -4.63 -20.45
CA VAL A 20 -20.70 -4.63 -19.01
C VAL A 20 -20.08 -5.95 -18.57
N SER A 21 -18.95 -5.87 -17.85
CA SER A 21 -18.33 -7.06 -17.26
C SER A 21 -18.96 -7.42 -15.92
N TYR A 22 -19.26 -8.70 -15.74
CA TYR A 22 -19.83 -9.28 -14.52
C TYR A 22 -18.87 -10.28 -13.91
N LEU A 23 -18.52 -10.07 -12.65
CA LEU A 23 -17.71 -11.00 -11.86
C LEU A 23 -18.59 -11.64 -10.78
N GLY A 24 -18.79 -12.95 -10.86
CA GLY A 24 -19.44 -13.72 -9.80
C GLY A 24 -18.40 -14.32 -8.87
N MET A 25 -18.53 -14.06 -7.58
CA MET A 25 -17.61 -14.56 -6.57
C MET A 25 -18.32 -15.03 -5.31
N GLU A 26 -17.61 -15.81 -4.50
CA GLU A 26 -18.07 -16.27 -3.21
C GLU A 26 -18.44 -15.09 -2.31
N PHE A 27 -19.56 -15.20 -1.63
CA PHE A 27 -19.94 -14.29 -0.57
C PHE A 27 -19.23 -14.70 0.74
N ILE A 28 -18.52 -13.77 1.36
CA ILE A 28 -17.89 -13.98 2.67
C ILE A 28 -18.76 -13.35 3.75
N ASP A 29 -19.27 -14.17 4.67
CA ASP A 29 -20.05 -13.70 5.81
C ASP A 29 -19.21 -12.86 6.75
N GLY A 30 -19.78 -11.74 7.22
CA GLY A 30 -19.11 -10.86 8.17
C GLY A 30 -19.45 -9.38 7.98
N VAL A 31 -18.73 -8.53 8.68
CA VAL A 31 -18.92 -7.07 8.64
C VAL A 31 -17.83 -6.44 7.77
N SER A 32 -18.23 -5.71 6.74
CA SER A 32 -17.28 -4.96 5.89
C SER A 32 -16.51 -3.93 6.72
N GLY A 33 -15.20 -3.86 6.51
CA GLY A 33 -14.34 -2.89 7.14
C GLY A 33 -14.68 -1.42 6.83
N ARG A 34 -15.45 -1.16 5.75
CA ARG A 34 -16.00 0.16 5.43
C ARG A 34 -17.01 0.63 6.48
N THR A 35 -17.77 -0.29 7.06
CA THR A 35 -18.84 -0.01 8.03
C THR A 35 -18.49 -0.40 9.45
N LEU A 36 -17.40 -1.13 9.65
CA LEU A 36 -16.97 -1.64 10.95
C LEU A 36 -16.69 -0.51 11.94
N LYS A 37 -17.31 -0.59 13.11
CA LYS A 37 -17.05 0.30 14.23
C LYS A 37 -16.29 -0.47 15.32
N LEU A 38 -15.16 0.04 15.77
CA LEU A 38 -14.32 -0.60 16.81
C LEU A 38 -15.05 -0.89 18.13
N LYS A 39 -16.16 -0.24 18.41
CA LYS A 39 -16.99 -0.54 19.58
C LYS A 39 -17.66 -1.91 19.52
N HIS A 40 -17.82 -2.46 18.31
CA HIS A 40 -18.43 -3.78 18.09
C HIS A 40 -17.41 -4.92 18.12
N ILE A 41 -16.11 -4.61 18.23
CA ILE A 41 -15.05 -5.60 18.35
C ILE A 41 -14.80 -5.93 19.82
N LYS A 42 -14.94 -7.19 20.15
CA LYS A 42 -14.78 -7.73 21.53
C LYS A 42 -13.32 -7.61 21.98
N ASP A 43 -12.38 -8.02 21.15
CA ASP A 43 -10.93 -7.94 21.42
C ASP A 43 -10.17 -7.22 20.31
N LYS A 44 -9.96 -5.92 20.54
CA LYS A 44 -9.20 -5.08 19.58
C LYS A 44 -7.73 -5.45 19.47
N LYS A 45 -7.15 -6.02 20.53
CA LYS A 45 -5.74 -6.45 20.52
C LYS A 45 -5.60 -7.72 19.67
N HIS A 46 -6.53 -8.67 19.85
CA HIS A 46 -6.58 -9.86 19.02
C HIS A 46 -6.79 -9.52 17.55
N LEU A 47 -7.77 -8.66 17.23
CA LEU A 47 -8.01 -8.19 15.87
C LEU A 47 -6.75 -7.57 15.24
N ALA A 48 -6.08 -6.67 15.96
CA ALA A 48 -4.87 -6.04 15.45
C ALA A 48 -3.75 -7.06 15.18
N ASN A 49 -3.61 -8.04 16.07
CA ASN A 49 -2.66 -9.16 15.90
C ASN A 49 -3.01 -10.02 14.68
N ASN A 50 -4.29 -10.35 14.51
CA ASN A 50 -4.76 -11.15 13.39
C ASN A 50 -4.50 -10.43 12.06
N ILE A 51 -4.82 -9.13 11.93
CA ILE A 51 -4.54 -8.34 10.72
C ILE A 51 -3.04 -8.35 10.40
N ILE A 52 -2.17 -8.16 11.39
CA ILE A 52 -0.72 -8.15 11.17
C ILE A 52 -0.21 -9.54 10.79
N ASN A 53 -0.75 -10.62 11.38
CA ASN A 53 -0.40 -11.98 10.99
C ASN A 53 -0.77 -12.25 9.53
N CYS A 54 -1.97 -11.86 9.09
CA CYS A 54 -2.38 -11.98 7.69
C CYS A 54 -1.45 -11.19 6.75
N PHE A 55 -1.05 -9.98 7.14
CA PHE A 55 -0.14 -9.16 6.34
C PHE A 55 1.25 -9.80 6.22
N ILE A 56 1.82 -10.28 7.32
CA ILE A 56 3.13 -10.97 7.33
C ILE A 56 3.07 -12.28 6.56
N ASP A 57 1.97 -13.03 6.69
CA ASP A 57 1.78 -14.28 5.95
C ASP A 57 1.72 -14.03 4.44
N MET A 58 1.01 -13.00 4.00
CA MET A 58 1.02 -12.59 2.59
C MET A 58 2.44 -12.25 2.12
N GLN A 59 3.19 -11.48 2.89
CA GLN A 59 4.58 -11.16 2.57
C GLN A 59 5.52 -12.37 2.56
N SER A 60 5.15 -13.48 3.18
CA SER A 60 5.92 -14.73 3.15
C SER A 60 5.79 -15.51 1.83
N VAL A 61 4.93 -15.07 0.94
CA VAL A 61 4.85 -15.58 -0.44
C VAL A 61 5.86 -14.82 -1.30
N HIS A 62 6.90 -15.51 -1.74
CA HIS A 62 8.01 -14.93 -2.47
C HIS A 62 8.00 -15.30 -3.97
N ASN A 63 8.71 -14.51 -4.74
CA ASN A 63 9.05 -14.78 -6.14
C ASN A 63 10.55 -14.46 -6.37
N ASP A 64 11.06 -14.86 -7.52
CA ASP A 64 12.45 -14.57 -7.92
C ASP A 64 12.61 -13.14 -8.45
N LYS A 65 11.52 -12.49 -8.89
CA LYS A 65 11.53 -11.17 -9.52
C LYS A 65 10.44 -10.25 -8.98
N PHE A 66 10.70 -8.96 -9.05
CA PHE A 66 9.74 -7.88 -8.76
C PHE A 66 8.89 -7.55 -9.97
N GLY A 67 7.71 -6.96 -9.74
CA GLY A 67 6.84 -6.47 -10.79
C GLY A 67 5.41 -6.96 -10.68
N ALA A 68 4.65 -6.87 -11.78
CA ALA A 68 3.26 -7.30 -11.85
C ALA A 68 3.12 -8.80 -11.51
N PHE A 69 2.01 -9.17 -10.90
CA PHE A 69 1.77 -10.54 -10.42
C PHE A 69 1.87 -11.58 -11.53
N ASP A 70 1.34 -11.28 -12.69
CA ASP A 70 1.29 -12.16 -13.87
C ASP A 70 2.58 -12.15 -14.70
N ASN A 71 3.42 -11.12 -14.58
CA ASN A 71 4.66 -10.98 -15.33
C ASN A 71 5.74 -10.21 -14.53
N PRO A 72 6.25 -10.76 -13.41
CA PRO A 72 7.34 -10.14 -12.67
C PRO A 72 8.66 -10.30 -13.46
N ASN A 73 9.31 -9.18 -13.80
CA ASN A 73 10.45 -9.18 -14.72
C ASN A 73 11.66 -8.36 -14.26
N TYR A 74 11.60 -7.70 -13.10
CA TYR A 74 12.70 -6.90 -12.57
C TYR A 74 13.54 -7.68 -11.54
N ASN A 75 14.86 -7.59 -11.66
CA ASN A 75 15.81 -8.24 -10.74
C ASN A 75 16.04 -7.43 -9.44
N SER A 76 15.63 -6.15 -9.39
CA SER A 76 15.71 -5.34 -8.18
C SER A 76 14.51 -4.41 -8.04
N TRP A 77 14.09 -4.22 -6.78
CA TRP A 77 13.05 -3.25 -6.45
C TRP A 77 13.42 -1.83 -6.85
N LYS A 78 14.67 -1.43 -6.60
CA LYS A 78 15.17 -0.11 -6.97
C LYS A 78 14.98 0.19 -8.46
N ALA A 79 15.30 -0.77 -9.35
CA ALA A 79 15.12 -0.60 -10.79
C ALA A 79 13.63 -0.46 -11.16
N TYR A 80 12.78 -1.36 -10.66
CA TYR A 80 11.33 -1.31 -10.89
C TYR A 80 10.73 0.01 -10.40
N TYR A 81 11.01 0.38 -9.15
CA TYR A 81 10.40 1.55 -8.55
C TYR A 81 10.93 2.86 -9.12
N LYS A 82 12.16 2.87 -9.64
CA LYS A 82 12.72 4.04 -10.34
C LYS A 82 11.90 4.40 -11.59
N GLU A 83 11.58 3.41 -12.42
CA GLU A 83 10.73 3.64 -13.59
C GLU A 83 9.32 4.12 -13.21
N PHE A 84 8.72 3.52 -12.20
CA PHE A 84 7.44 3.95 -11.68
C PHE A 84 7.50 5.39 -11.15
N PHE A 85 8.51 5.70 -10.34
CA PHE A 85 8.69 7.04 -9.76
C PHE A 85 8.92 8.11 -10.83
N GLU A 86 9.69 7.83 -11.88
CA GLU A 86 9.90 8.80 -12.98
C GLU A 86 8.60 9.11 -13.73
N LYS A 87 7.71 8.14 -13.91
CA LYS A 87 6.36 8.40 -14.48
C LYS A 87 5.55 9.33 -13.59
N ILE A 88 5.50 9.04 -12.27
CA ILE A 88 4.84 9.87 -11.26
C ILE A 88 5.42 11.29 -11.24
N TYR A 89 6.75 11.40 -11.25
CA TYR A 89 7.45 12.67 -11.22
C TYR A 89 7.16 13.52 -12.48
N THR A 90 7.18 12.90 -13.65
CA THR A 90 6.89 13.58 -14.93
C THR A 90 5.46 14.11 -14.96
N PHE A 91 4.48 13.30 -14.55
CA PHE A 91 3.10 13.73 -14.43
C PHE A 91 2.95 14.90 -13.44
N ALA A 92 3.52 14.75 -12.23
CA ALA A 92 3.46 15.77 -11.20
C ALA A 92 4.15 17.08 -11.61
N ASN A 93 5.25 17.01 -12.38
CA ASN A 93 5.92 18.18 -12.93
C ASN A 93 5.02 18.93 -13.93
N GLY A 94 4.33 18.21 -14.82
CA GLY A 94 3.34 18.81 -15.73
C GLY A 94 2.23 19.53 -14.95
N LYS A 95 1.65 18.86 -13.93
CA LYS A 95 0.62 19.44 -13.07
C LYS A 95 1.11 20.66 -12.27
N TYR A 96 2.36 20.65 -11.84
CA TYR A 96 2.98 21.78 -11.14
C TYR A 96 3.15 22.99 -12.09
N ASN A 97 3.66 22.78 -13.30
CA ASN A 97 3.87 23.84 -14.29
C ASN A 97 2.54 24.49 -14.73
N ASN A 98 1.46 23.71 -14.76
CA ASN A 98 0.11 24.20 -15.06
C ASN A 98 -0.59 24.86 -13.84
N GLY A 99 0.07 24.95 -12.68
CA GLY A 99 -0.52 25.54 -11.46
C GLY A 99 -1.51 24.63 -10.72
N GLU A 100 -1.69 23.39 -11.16
CA GLU A 100 -2.62 22.42 -10.56
C GLU A 100 -2.04 21.72 -9.31
N LEU A 101 -0.71 21.61 -9.20
CA LEU A 101 -0.04 20.95 -8.08
C LEU A 101 0.61 21.95 -7.12
N ASN A 102 0.39 21.78 -5.82
CA ASN A 102 0.95 22.64 -4.79
C ASN A 102 2.49 22.54 -4.70
N LYS A 103 3.18 23.69 -4.57
CA LYS A 103 4.65 23.80 -4.44
C LYS A 103 5.26 22.86 -3.37
N LYS A 104 4.56 22.64 -2.22
CA LYS A 104 5.08 21.76 -1.16
C LYS A 104 5.05 20.29 -1.55
N ILE A 105 4.05 19.87 -2.34
CA ILE A 105 3.96 18.51 -2.86
C ILE A 105 5.09 18.29 -3.85
N PHE A 106 5.24 19.19 -4.81
CA PHE A 106 6.31 19.10 -5.80
C PHE A 106 7.71 19.15 -5.17
N LYS A 107 7.90 19.98 -4.13
CA LYS A 107 9.14 19.97 -3.33
C LYS A 107 9.43 18.60 -2.72
N ALA A 108 8.41 17.90 -2.20
CA ALA A 108 8.61 16.57 -1.61
C ALA A 108 9.11 15.58 -2.68
N LEU A 109 8.52 15.59 -3.88
CA LEU A 109 8.95 14.74 -4.99
C LEU A 109 10.38 15.07 -5.46
N ASN A 110 10.73 16.34 -5.56
CA ASN A 110 12.11 16.75 -5.88
C ASN A 110 13.12 16.23 -4.86
N LEU A 111 12.78 16.29 -3.58
CA LEU A 111 13.66 15.77 -2.53
C LEU A 111 13.82 14.25 -2.62
N ILE A 112 12.78 13.52 -3.00
CA ILE A 112 12.90 12.08 -3.27
C ILE A 112 13.79 11.84 -4.48
N LYS A 113 13.60 12.56 -5.59
CA LYS A 113 14.41 12.43 -6.80
C LYS A 113 15.90 12.59 -6.51
N ILE A 114 16.27 13.61 -5.74
CA ILE A 114 17.66 13.90 -5.37
C ILE A 114 18.28 12.80 -4.48
N ASN A 115 17.46 12.16 -3.63
CA ASN A 115 17.92 11.16 -2.66
C ASN A 115 17.53 9.73 -3.02
N PHE A 116 17.03 9.50 -4.24
CA PHE A 116 16.44 8.23 -4.63
C PHE A 116 17.40 7.05 -4.41
N ASP A 117 18.61 7.19 -4.91
CA ASP A 117 19.62 6.12 -4.80
C ASP A 117 19.94 5.80 -3.34
N GLU A 118 20.14 6.80 -2.48
CA GLU A 118 20.44 6.58 -1.06
C GLU A 118 19.26 5.92 -0.32
N ILE A 119 18.03 6.28 -0.66
CA ILE A 119 16.82 5.70 -0.03
C ILE A 119 16.67 4.22 -0.38
N PHE A 120 17.05 3.83 -1.62
CA PHE A 120 16.80 2.50 -2.16
C PHE A 120 18.06 1.61 -2.28
N ASP A 121 19.25 2.08 -1.88
CA ASP A 121 20.49 1.29 -2.00
C ASP A 121 20.55 0.05 -1.10
N ASN A 122 19.83 0.08 0.03
CA ASN A 122 19.82 -1.01 1.02
C ASN A 122 18.42 -1.63 1.17
N VAL A 123 17.68 -1.74 0.08
CA VAL A 123 16.39 -2.42 0.08
C VAL A 123 16.62 -3.92 0.00
N GLU A 124 15.88 -4.67 0.82
CA GLU A 124 15.89 -6.11 0.78
C GLU A 124 15.42 -6.60 -0.60
N ASN A 125 16.25 -7.42 -1.26
CA ASN A 125 15.98 -7.88 -2.63
C ASN A 125 15.19 -9.19 -2.67
N ILE A 126 14.31 -9.42 -1.71
CA ILE A 126 13.40 -10.57 -1.70
C ILE A 126 12.01 -10.10 -2.12
N PRO A 127 11.57 -10.41 -3.36
CA PRO A 127 10.23 -10.04 -3.79
C PRO A 127 9.17 -10.77 -2.97
N CYS A 128 8.28 -10.03 -2.33
CA CYS A 128 7.15 -10.57 -1.59
C CYS A 128 5.81 -10.14 -2.21
N LEU A 129 4.80 -10.98 -2.04
CA LEU A 129 3.46 -10.70 -2.53
C LEU A 129 2.87 -9.48 -1.81
N SER A 130 2.24 -8.59 -2.57
CA SER A 130 1.39 -7.50 -2.07
C SER A 130 -0.03 -7.63 -2.61
N HIS A 131 -1.01 -7.22 -1.83
CA HIS A 131 -2.40 -7.09 -2.24
C HIS A 131 -2.60 -5.90 -3.20
N GLY A 132 -1.80 -4.86 -3.00
CA GLY A 132 -1.87 -3.59 -3.71
C GLY A 132 -2.84 -2.58 -3.08
N ASP A 133 -3.74 -3.05 -2.17
CA ASP A 133 -4.67 -2.21 -1.42
C ASP A 133 -5.10 -2.89 -0.09
N PHE A 134 -4.12 -3.36 0.70
CA PHE A 134 -4.34 -4.10 1.96
C PHE A 134 -4.69 -3.16 3.11
N TRP A 135 -5.82 -2.53 3.05
CA TRP A 135 -6.34 -1.69 4.11
C TRP A 135 -7.71 -2.17 4.62
N THR A 136 -8.09 -1.73 5.80
CA THR A 136 -9.26 -2.29 6.50
C THR A 136 -10.59 -2.24 5.72
N PRO A 137 -10.91 -1.28 4.85
CA PRO A 137 -12.10 -1.31 4.00
C PRO A 137 -12.21 -2.52 3.07
N ASN A 138 -11.09 -3.12 2.67
CA ASN A 138 -11.02 -4.30 1.80
C ASN A 138 -10.96 -5.62 2.60
N MET A 139 -11.35 -5.58 3.87
CA MET A 139 -11.43 -6.75 4.74
C MET A 139 -12.87 -6.97 5.21
N ILE A 140 -13.26 -8.23 5.31
CA ILE A 140 -14.50 -8.68 5.96
C ILE A 140 -14.11 -9.23 7.33
N PHE A 141 -14.83 -8.84 8.37
CA PHE A 141 -14.52 -9.17 9.75
C PHE A 141 -15.56 -10.06 10.41
N ASP A 142 -15.11 -11.10 11.09
CA ASP A 142 -15.87 -11.81 12.11
C ASP A 142 -15.76 -11.04 13.42
N THR A 143 -16.80 -10.30 13.79
CA THR A 143 -16.78 -9.45 15.00
C THR A 143 -16.85 -10.26 16.28
N GLU A 144 -17.42 -11.47 16.23
CA GLU A 144 -17.51 -12.38 17.39
C GLU A 144 -16.13 -12.95 17.75
N LYS A 145 -15.36 -13.38 16.75
CA LYS A 145 -13.99 -13.88 16.92
C LYS A 145 -12.97 -12.78 16.99
N SER A 146 -13.34 -11.54 16.56
CA SER A 146 -12.40 -10.42 16.41
C SER A 146 -11.26 -10.75 15.42
N GLU A 147 -11.59 -11.28 14.24
CA GLU A 147 -10.66 -11.74 13.22
C GLU A 147 -11.10 -11.30 11.82
N ILE A 148 -10.18 -11.38 10.86
CA ILE A 148 -10.49 -11.27 9.44
C ILE A 148 -11.21 -12.56 9.02
N ALA A 149 -12.43 -12.42 8.48
CA ALA A 149 -13.17 -13.51 7.82
C ALA A 149 -12.67 -13.68 6.37
N GLY A 150 -12.25 -12.62 5.71
CA GLY A 150 -11.65 -12.65 4.38
C GLY A 150 -11.13 -11.31 3.92
N VAL A 151 -10.31 -11.33 2.87
CA VAL A 151 -9.76 -10.15 2.20
C VAL A 151 -10.26 -10.13 0.76
N ILE A 152 -10.72 -8.98 0.31
CA ILE A 152 -11.35 -8.76 -0.99
C ILE A 152 -10.67 -7.61 -1.73
N ASP A 153 -10.98 -7.47 -3.03
CA ASP A 153 -10.60 -6.33 -3.85
C ASP A 153 -9.07 -6.15 -4.00
N PRO A 154 -8.34 -7.19 -4.46
CA PRO A 154 -6.91 -7.06 -4.75
C PRO A 154 -6.74 -6.10 -5.93
N PHE A 155 -6.00 -5.00 -5.70
CA PHE A 155 -5.77 -4.01 -6.72
C PHE A 155 -4.27 -3.84 -7.01
N ASN A 156 -3.86 -4.02 -8.28
CA ASN A 156 -2.44 -3.98 -8.64
C ASN A 156 -1.57 -4.93 -7.83
N THR A 157 -2.05 -6.16 -7.57
CA THR A 157 -1.26 -7.21 -6.93
C THR A 157 0.08 -7.38 -7.66
N ARG A 158 1.16 -7.43 -6.91
CA ARG A 158 2.52 -7.50 -7.47
C ARG A 158 3.50 -8.09 -6.48
N PHE A 159 4.71 -8.41 -6.96
CA PHE A 159 5.83 -8.76 -6.11
C PHE A 159 6.69 -7.53 -5.86
N VAL A 160 6.81 -7.16 -4.58
CA VAL A 160 7.34 -5.87 -4.11
C VAL A 160 8.38 -6.06 -3.01
N GLU A 161 9.07 -5.00 -2.61
CA GLU A 161 9.80 -5.02 -1.33
C GLU A 161 8.84 -5.06 -0.14
N PRO A 162 9.21 -5.65 1.00
CA PRO A 162 8.31 -5.83 2.14
C PRO A 162 7.72 -4.52 2.72
N GLU A 163 8.40 -3.40 2.55
CA GLU A 163 7.94 -2.11 3.10
C GLU A 163 6.99 -1.33 2.17
N TYR A 164 6.79 -1.80 0.92
CA TYR A 164 6.00 -1.08 -0.08
C TYR A 164 4.56 -0.78 0.36
N GLU A 165 3.86 -1.77 0.90
CA GLU A 165 2.44 -1.66 1.23
C GLU A 165 2.16 -1.24 2.69
N LEU A 166 3.22 -0.96 3.49
CA LEU A 166 3.07 -0.60 4.91
C LEU A 166 2.26 0.69 5.12
N PHE A 167 2.15 1.55 4.12
CA PHE A 167 1.32 2.76 4.23
C PHE A 167 -0.17 2.42 4.44
N CYS A 168 -0.65 1.29 3.91
CA CYS A 168 -2.02 0.81 4.11
C CYS A 168 -2.34 0.57 5.60
N LEU A 169 -1.35 0.11 6.38
CA LEU A 169 -1.49 -0.08 7.83
C LEU A 169 -1.60 1.23 8.62
N THR A 170 -1.38 2.39 7.96
CA THR A 170 -1.50 3.73 8.56
C THR A 170 -2.84 4.40 8.27
N LEU A 171 -3.78 3.70 7.61
CA LEU A 171 -5.05 4.26 7.15
C LEU A 171 -6.23 3.77 7.98
N GLY A 172 -7.25 4.61 8.13
CA GLY A 172 -8.54 4.23 8.68
C GLY A 172 -8.49 3.54 10.05
N LEU A 173 -9.02 2.32 10.14
CA LEU A 173 -8.94 1.51 11.37
C LEU A 173 -7.49 1.08 11.68
N GLY A 174 -6.63 0.95 10.68
CA GLY A 174 -5.21 0.61 10.86
C GLY A 174 -4.48 1.64 11.72
N GLU A 175 -4.76 2.94 11.52
CA GLU A 175 -4.22 4.02 12.37
C GLU A 175 -4.76 3.90 13.80
N LYS A 176 -6.07 3.71 13.97
CA LYS A 176 -6.73 3.59 15.29
C LYS A 176 -6.20 2.38 16.08
N LEU A 177 -5.97 1.26 15.41
CA LEU A 177 -5.39 0.04 15.97
C LEU A 177 -3.86 0.08 16.07
N LYS A 178 -3.22 1.14 15.57
CA LYS A 178 -1.76 1.33 15.54
C LYS A 178 -1.04 0.17 14.83
N LEU A 179 -1.60 -0.36 13.74
CA LEU A 179 -1.10 -1.55 13.05
C LEU A 179 0.35 -1.38 12.59
N TYR A 180 0.69 -0.27 11.95
CA TYR A 180 2.07 0.01 11.51
C TYR A 180 3.07 -0.03 12.67
N LYS A 181 2.73 0.56 13.83
CA LYS A 181 3.59 0.50 15.03
C LYS A 181 3.75 -0.92 15.57
N GLN A 182 2.68 -1.74 15.50
CA GLN A 182 2.72 -3.14 15.94
C GLN A 182 3.52 -4.01 14.96
N TYR A 183 3.39 -3.79 13.66
CA TYR A 183 4.21 -4.45 12.64
C TYR A 183 5.71 -4.24 12.90
N LYS A 184 6.15 -3.00 13.09
CA LYS A 184 7.57 -2.67 13.37
C LYS A 184 8.13 -3.28 14.66
N LYS A 185 7.30 -3.79 15.56
CA LYS A 185 7.78 -4.52 16.75
C LYS A 185 8.07 -5.99 16.46
N ARG A 186 7.60 -6.52 15.33
CA ARG A 186 7.69 -7.94 14.98
C ARG A 186 8.65 -8.20 13.84
N VAL A 187 8.84 -7.21 12.98
CA VAL A 187 9.62 -7.32 11.75
C VAL A 187 10.71 -6.25 11.77
N ASN A 188 11.93 -6.65 11.45
CA ASN A 188 13.00 -5.70 11.22
C ASN A 188 12.69 -4.87 9.98
N VAL A 189 12.83 -3.56 10.10
CA VAL A 189 12.57 -2.63 9.00
C VAL A 189 13.83 -1.84 8.66
N SER A 190 13.90 -1.35 7.43
CA SER A 190 15.06 -0.59 6.97
C SER A 190 15.18 0.76 7.69
N LYS A 191 16.38 1.34 7.62
CA LYS A 191 16.69 2.67 8.15
C LYS A 191 15.71 3.74 7.67
N TYR A 192 15.24 3.62 6.43
CA TYR A 192 14.37 4.60 5.79
C TYR A 192 12.89 4.19 5.73
N CYS A 193 12.47 3.15 6.47
CA CYS A 193 11.10 2.64 6.45
C CYS A 193 10.05 3.73 6.68
N ASP A 194 10.19 4.55 7.73
CA ASP A 194 9.22 5.64 8.02
C ASP A 194 9.15 6.67 6.89
N LEU A 195 10.26 6.88 6.17
CA LEU A 195 10.31 7.76 5.00
C LEU A 195 9.63 7.09 3.80
N LYS A 196 9.95 5.81 3.54
CA LYS A 196 9.36 5.03 2.42
C LYS A 196 7.86 4.91 2.55
N VAL A 197 7.32 4.72 3.75
CA VAL A 197 5.86 4.70 3.99
C VAL A 197 5.18 6.00 3.51
N GLU A 198 5.77 7.17 3.79
CA GLU A 198 5.21 8.43 3.33
C GLU A 198 5.43 8.65 1.82
N LEU A 199 6.54 8.16 1.28
CA LEU A 199 6.87 8.20 -0.14
C LEU A 199 5.89 7.33 -0.94
N TYR A 200 5.70 6.07 -0.53
CA TYR A 200 4.79 5.14 -1.22
C TYR A 200 3.34 5.63 -1.16
N ALA A 201 2.89 6.12 -0.01
CA ALA A 201 1.57 6.72 0.11
C ALA A 201 1.38 7.94 -0.82
N LEU A 202 2.38 8.83 -0.90
CA LEU A 202 2.34 10.00 -1.78
C LEU A 202 2.28 9.60 -3.26
N CYS A 203 3.16 8.67 -3.68
CA CYS A 203 3.22 8.22 -5.05
C CYS A 203 1.98 7.44 -5.46
N ASN A 204 1.42 6.62 -4.57
CA ASN A 204 0.16 5.90 -4.81
C ASN A 204 -1.00 6.86 -5.11
N GLU A 205 -1.16 7.93 -4.34
CA GLU A 205 -2.21 8.92 -4.58
C GLU A 205 -2.03 9.68 -5.91
N ILE A 206 -0.78 9.97 -6.27
CA ILE A 206 -0.50 10.62 -7.56
C ILE A 206 -0.74 9.65 -8.73
N ASP A 207 -0.45 8.35 -8.56
CA ASP A 207 -0.78 7.31 -9.54
C ASP A 207 -2.29 7.19 -9.75
N TRP A 208 -3.07 7.22 -8.66
CA TRP A 208 -4.53 7.28 -8.75
C TRP A 208 -5.00 8.51 -9.52
N TRP A 209 -4.47 9.68 -9.22
CA TRP A 209 -4.78 10.91 -9.98
C TRP A 209 -4.45 10.76 -11.47
N MET A 210 -3.28 10.20 -11.77
CA MET A 210 -2.86 9.99 -13.15
C MET A 210 -3.80 9.06 -13.93
N ARG A 211 -4.35 8.04 -13.28
CA ARG A 211 -5.23 7.04 -13.88
C ARG A 211 -6.68 7.50 -14.00
N LEU A 212 -7.21 8.18 -12.99
CA LEU A 212 -8.61 8.57 -12.91
C LEU A 212 -8.87 9.99 -13.43
N GLY A 213 -7.83 10.80 -13.64
CA GLY A 213 -7.95 12.18 -14.10
C GLY A 213 -8.41 13.18 -13.04
N GLU A 214 -8.81 12.71 -11.85
CA GLU A 214 -9.33 13.51 -10.75
C GLU A 214 -8.58 13.25 -9.45
N ILE A 215 -8.64 14.19 -8.51
CA ILE A 215 -8.02 14.07 -7.20
C ILE A 215 -8.91 14.63 -6.09
N ASP A 216 -9.56 13.74 -5.37
CA ASP A 216 -10.35 14.09 -4.18
C ASP A 216 -9.51 14.19 -2.90
N THR A 217 -8.27 13.71 -2.94
CA THR A 217 -7.41 13.50 -1.78
C THR A 217 -6.30 14.54 -1.60
N ILE A 218 -6.45 15.73 -2.18
CA ILE A 218 -5.40 16.78 -2.14
C ILE A 218 -4.94 17.14 -0.72
N SER A 219 -5.83 17.11 0.27
CA SER A 219 -5.50 17.35 1.67
C SER A 219 -4.61 16.24 2.25
N TYR A 220 -4.89 14.99 1.89
CA TYR A 220 -4.10 13.83 2.28
C TYR A 220 -2.70 13.88 1.64
N ILE A 221 -2.61 14.14 0.35
CA ILE A 221 -1.34 14.33 -0.36
C ILE A 221 -0.50 15.45 0.28
N LYS A 222 -1.11 16.58 0.63
CA LYS A 222 -0.42 17.68 1.35
C LYS A 222 0.10 17.21 2.72
N MET A 223 -0.66 16.41 3.44
CA MET A 223 -0.25 15.85 4.73
C MET A 223 0.94 14.91 4.55
N ARG A 224 0.88 13.94 3.62
CA ARG A 224 1.95 12.98 3.32
C ARG A 224 3.23 13.71 2.88
N SER A 225 3.13 14.70 2.01
CA SER A 225 4.27 15.52 1.59
C SER A 225 4.97 16.24 2.75
N ARG A 226 4.20 16.77 3.72
CA ARG A 226 4.78 17.40 4.92
C ARG A 226 5.50 16.39 5.80
N LYS A 227 4.92 15.21 6.00
CA LYS A 227 5.55 14.13 6.78
C LYS A 227 6.82 13.65 6.08
N LEU A 228 6.78 13.43 4.77
CA LEU A 228 7.92 13.04 3.96
C LEU A 228 9.09 14.03 4.09
N ILE A 229 8.83 15.33 3.93
CA ILE A 229 9.86 16.37 4.10
C ILE A 229 10.48 16.33 5.52
N ARG A 230 9.66 16.06 6.55
CA ARG A 230 10.17 15.91 7.93
C ARG A 230 11.07 14.68 8.08
N GLN A 231 10.69 13.54 7.47
CA GLN A 231 11.50 12.31 7.51
C GLN A 231 12.85 12.50 6.78
N ILE A 232 12.85 13.18 5.62
CA ILE A 232 14.09 13.53 4.89
C ILE A 232 15.01 14.38 5.76
N LYS A 233 14.47 15.39 6.46
CA LYS A 233 15.25 16.22 7.40
C LYS A 233 15.81 15.40 8.55
N LYS A 234 14.99 14.53 9.16
CA LYS A 234 15.39 13.64 10.26
C LYS A 234 16.50 12.67 9.83
N ALA A 235 16.41 12.17 8.62
CA ALA A 235 17.39 11.26 8.03
C ALA A 235 18.70 11.96 7.60
N LYS A 236 18.77 13.30 7.68
CA LYS A 236 19.92 14.12 7.23
C LYS A 236 20.26 13.95 5.74
N LEU A 237 19.28 13.59 4.93
CA LEU A 237 19.41 13.48 3.48
C LEU A 237 19.56 14.87 2.81
N LYS A 238 20.02 14.90 1.55
CA LYS A 238 20.18 16.13 0.76
C LYS A 238 18.87 16.93 0.70
N ARG A 239 19.00 18.28 0.69
CA ARG A 239 17.84 19.21 0.70
C ARG A 239 17.75 20.01 -0.58
#